data_72810147573b3d2ed96c9d0633725a50
#
_entry.id   72810147573b3d2ed96c9d0633725a50
#
_cell.length_a   1.000
_cell.length_b   1.000
_cell.length_c   1.000
_cell.angle_alpha   90.00
_cell.angle_beta   90.00
_cell.angle_gamma   90.00
#
_symmetry.space_group_name_H-M   'P 1'
#
loop_
_entity.id
_entity.type
_entity.pdbx_description
1 polymer ?
#
loop_
_entity_poly.entity_id
_entity_poly.type
_entity_poly.pdbx_seq_one_letter_code
_entity_poly.pdbx_strand_id
1 'polypeptide(L)'
;MEKNITGIIGFPLSHTMSPAMHNSSFGHFKMDWEYDVFEMEADKVGGFIARMRRENIKGINVTIPHKHHVMKYLDKIDRAASVIGAVNTVVNKNGRLTGYNTDYLGFLQSLKKNRVSLKGKKVVMLGAGGAAHAIGYALNNFRPEEFRIYNIDLPMIDRLVRQLKLKNVITGGIGKDAEKDSAIASADFVINCTSVGMHGNEAPYKIDKLKKGAVVFDLIYNPAKTPFLKNAEKKGAKTINGLDMLIYQGIEAFELWTGKRPSYALVKKAVDKYIGGK
;
A
#
# COMPACT_ATOMS: atom_id res chain seq x y z
N MET A 1 9.28 -11.63 -32.23
CA MET A 1 8.39 -12.22 -31.19
C MET A 1 7.70 -11.05 -30.49
N GLU A 2 6.38 -11.15 -30.22
CA GLU A 2 5.69 -10.11 -29.47
C GLU A 2 6.17 -10.11 -28.02
N LYS A 3 6.42 -8.92 -27.47
CA LYS A 3 6.80 -8.74 -26.06
C LYS A 3 5.70 -9.23 -25.13
N ASN A 4 6.07 -9.81 -23.99
CA ASN A 4 5.12 -10.09 -22.94
C ASN A 4 4.73 -8.78 -22.22
N ILE A 5 3.46 -8.46 -22.17
CA ILE A 5 2.96 -7.21 -21.61
C ILE A 5 2.49 -7.41 -20.18
N THR A 6 2.88 -6.48 -19.32
CA THR A 6 2.31 -6.24 -17.98
C THR A 6 1.95 -4.77 -17.85
N GLY A 7 1.33 -4.35 -16.76
CA GLY A 7 1.08 -2.92 -16.59
C GLY A 7 0.31 -2.56 -15.33
N ILE A 8 -0.23 -1.35 -15.31
CA ILE A 8 -1.04 -0.84 -14.20
C ILE A 8 -2.34 -0.26 -14.72
N ILE A 9 -3.45 -0.57 -14.03
CA ILE A 9 -4.74 0.11 -14.19
C ILE A 9 -5.07 0.96 -12.97
N GLY A 10 -5.65 2.13 -13.21
CA GLY A 10 -6.07 3.10 -12.17
C GLY A 10 -6.55 4.40 -12.80
N PHE A 11 -6.94 5.38 -11.98
CA PHE A 11 -7.33 6.71 -12.44
C PHE A 11 -7.24 7.74 -11.29
N PRO A 12 -6.49 8.85 -11.45
CA PRO A 12 -5.47 9.11 -12.49
C PRO A 12 -4.15 8.37 -12.23
N LEU A 13 -3.28 8.22 -13.25
CA LEU A 13 -2.00 7.53 -13.18
C LEU A 13 -0.77 8.40 -13.55
N SER A 14 -0.94 9.72 -13.64
CA SER A 14 0.06 10.67 -14.13
C SER A 14 1.43 10.64 -13.42
N HIS A 15 1.52 10.09 -12.21
CA HIS A 15 2.73 10.11 -11.38
C HIS A 15 3.17 8.70 -10.92
N THR A 16 2.75 7.65 -11.63
CA THR A 16 3.12 6.28 -11.23
C THR A 16 4.61 6.01 -11.47
N MET A 17 5.26 5.41 -10.48
CA MET A 17 6.66 4.96 -10.57
C MET A 17 6.78 3.50 -11.03
N SER A 18 5.66 2.80 -11.18
CA SER A 18 5.64 1.37 -11.52
C SER A 18 6.36 1.04 -12.82
N PRO A 19 6.22 1.82 -13.93
CA PRO A 19 6.97 1.54 -15.16
C PRO A 19 8.49 1.57 -14.95
N ALA A 20 9.01 2.55 -14.21
CA ALA A 20 10.45 2.65 -13.94
C ALA A 20 10.96 1.44 -13.14
N MET A 21 10.18 0.99 -12.14
CA MET A 21 10.52 -0.16 -11.31
C MET A 21 10.55 -1.47 -12.11
N HIS A 22 9.48 -1.74 -12.85
CA HIS A 22 9.30 -3.02 -13.54
C HIS A 22 10.13 -3.12 -14.80
N ASN A 23 10.17 -2.08 -15.64
CA ASN A 23 10.99 -2.09 -16.87
C ASN A 23 12.49 -2.18 -16.57
N SER A 24 12.97 -1.51 -15.50
CA SER A 24 14.35 -1.70 -15.03
C SER A 24 14.64 -3.15 -14.61
N SER A 25 13.67 -3.80 -13.96
CA SER A 25 13.79 -5.20 -13.53
C SER A 25 13.76 -6.16 -14.72
N PHE A 26 12.89 -5.95 -15.70
CA PHE A 26 12.87 -6.74 -16.93
C PHE A 26 14.20 -6.63 -17.69
N GLY A 27 14.72 -5.42 -17.83
CA GLY A 27 16.04 -5.19 -18.46
C GLY A 27 17.18 -5.91 -17.74
N HIS A 28 17.20 -5.86 -16.39
CA HIS A 28 18.20 -6.56 -15.58
C HIS A 28 18.20 -8.08 -15.82
N PHE A 29 17.02 -8.68 -15.89
CA PHE A 29 16.87 -10.12 -16.16
C PHE A 29 16.91 -10.50 -17.63
N LYS A 30 17.15 -9.54 -18.54
CA LYS A 30 17.16 -9.73 -20.00
C LYS A 30 15.88 -10.40 -20.49
N MET A 31 14.73 -9.99 -19.97
CA MET A 31 13.41 -10.49 -20.34
C MET A 31 12.83 -9.61 -21.46
N ASP A 32 12.22 -10.23 -22.46
CA ASP A 32 11.46 -9.52 -23.50
C ASP A 32 10.04 -9.21 -23.00
N TRP A 33 10.00 -8.33 -22.01
CA TRP A 33 8.79 -7.90 -21.31
C TRP A 33 8.72 -6.38 -21.25
N GLU A 34 7.49 -5.86 -21.20
CA GLU A 34 7.21 -4.44 -21.08
C GLU A 34 6.13 -4.17 -20.04
N TYR A 35 6.27 -3.07 -19.34
CA TYR A 35 5.29 -2.60 -18.36
C TYR A 35 4.68 -1.30 -18.81
N ASP A 36 3.36 -1.31 -19.07
CA ASP A 36 2.59 -0.22 -19.61
C ASP A 36 1.67 0.45 -18.57
N VAL A 37 1.17 1.62 -18.92
CA VAL A 37 0.18 2.36 -18.14
C VAL A 37 -1.16 2.33 -18.88
N PHE A 38 -2.18 1.74 -18.27
CA PHE A 38 -3.53 1.64 -18.80
C PHE A 38 -4.48 2.49 -17.94
N GLU A 39 -4.41 3.81 -18.11
CA GLU A 39 -5.28 4.72 -17.36
C GLU A 39 -6.73 4.57 -17.84
N MET A 40 -7.67 4.36 -16.90
CA MET A 40 -9.08 4.18 -17.23
C MET A 40 -10.02 4.42 -16.06
N GLU A 41 -11.25 4.78 -16.38
CA GLU A 41 -12.35 4.88 -15.43
C GLU A 41 -12.96 3.51 -15.11
N ALA A 42 -13.81 3.45 -14.07
CA ALA A 42 -14.31 2.19 -13.51
C ALA A 42 -15.19 1.37 -14.47
N ASP A 43 -15.94 2.02 -15.34
CA ASP A 43 -16.82 1.38 -16.34
C ASP A 43 -16.03 0.59 -17.39
N LYS A 44 -14.77 0.96 -17.66
CA LYS A 44 -13.91 0.32 -18.66
C LYS A 44 -13.13 -0.88 -18.14
N VAL A 45 -13.06 -1.07 -16.82
CA VAL A 45 -12.28 -2.16 -16.20
C VAL A 45 -12.71 -3.54 -16.71
N GLY A 46 -14.02 -3.82 -16.83
CA GLY A 46 -14.49 -5.12 -17.31
C GLY A 46 -14.05 -5.44 -18.75
N GLY A 47 -14.14 -4.46 -19.64
CA GLY A 47 -13.66 -4.58 -21.03
C GLY A 47 -12.15 -4.80 -21.10
N PHE A 48 -11.39 -4.10 -20.24
CA PHE A 48 -9.95 -4.29 -20.17
C PHE A 48 -9.58 -5.69 -19.65
N ILE A 49 -10.27 -6.22 -18.66
CA ILE A 49 -10.01 -7.57 -18.15
C ILE A 49 -10.34 -8.64 -19.21
N ALA A 50 -11.37 -8.43 -20.04
CA ALA A 50 -11.63 -9.30 -21.19
C ALA A 50 -10.50 -9.20 -22.25
N ARG A 51 -10.01 -7.98 -22.53
CA ARG A 51 -8.85 -7.73 -23.38
C ARG A 51 -7.60 -8.44 -22.85
N MET A 52 -7.34 -8.35 -21.53
CA MET A 52 -6.20 -9.01 -20.89
C MET A 52 -6.15 -10.52 -21.15
N ARG A 53 -7.32 -11.20 -21.19
CA ARG A 53 -7.41 -12.62 -21.53
C ARG A 53 -7.11 -12.86 -23.01
N ARG A 54 -7.75 -12.11 -23.91
CA ARG A 54 -7.65 -12.26 -25.37
C ARG A 54 -6.24 -12.00 -25.88
N GLU A 55 -5.59 -10.95 -25.38
CA GLU A 55 -4.25 -10.51 -25.81
C GLU A 55 -3.12 -11.10 -24.95
N ASN A 56 -3.46 -12.02 -24.01
CA ASN A 56 -2.51 -12.70 -23.16
C ASN A 56 -1.59 -11.73 -22.37
N ILE A 57 -2.12 -10.58 -21.93
CA ILE A 57 -1.40 -9.69 -21.01
C ILE A 57 -1.08 -10.47 -19.74
N LYS A 58 0.19 -10.56 -19.37
CA LYS A 58 0.70 -11.51 -18.35
C LYS A 58 0.30 -11.15 -16.92
N GLY A 59 0.12 -9.87 -16.66
CA GLY A 59 -0.29 -9.41 -15.35
C GLY A 59 -0.47 -7.89 -15.27
N ILE A 60 -1.17 -7.45 -14.26
CA ILE A 60 -1.35 -6.01 -14.00
C ILE A 60 -1.28 -5.72 -12.52
N ASN A 61 -0.78 -4.52 -12.18
CA ASN A 61 -1.12 -3.89 -10.92
C ASN A 61 -2.46 -3.18 -11.04
N VAL A 62 -3.13 -3.05 -9.92
CA VAL A 62 -4.41 -2.35 -9.80
C VAL A 62 -4.29 -1.34 -8.67
N THR A 63 -4.58 -0.07 -8.97
CA THR A 63 -4.58 0.99 -7.96
C THR A 63 -5.93 1.67 -7.85
N ILE A 64 -6.00 2.76 -7.10
CA ILE A 64 -7.21 3.57 -6.90
C ILE A 64 -7.82 3.98 -8.25
N PRO A 65 -9.15 3.88 -8.41
CA PRO A 65 -10.15 3.41 -7.45
C PRO A 65 -10.54 1.93 -7.62
N HIS A 66 -9.79 1.13 -8.38
CA HIS A 66 -10.23 -0.14 -8.96
C HIS A 66 -9.97 -1.38 -8.11
N LYS A 67 -9.22 -1.29 -6.97
CA LYS A 67 -8.79 -2.47 -6.19
C LYS A 67 -9.91 -3.39 -5.70
N HIS A 68 -11.08 -2.83 -5.36
CA HIS A 68 -12.27 -3.61 -5.01
C HIS A 68 -13.05 -4.03 -6.27
N HIS A 69 -13.18 -3.10 -7.22
CA HIS A 69 -14.00 -3.27 -8.41
C HIS A 69 -13.52 -4.40 -9.32
N VAL A 70 -12.19 -4.58 -9.46
CA VAL A 70 -11.59 -5.60 -10.32
C VAL A 70 -11.94 -7.03 -9.87
N MET A 71 -12.19 -7.23 -8.58
CA MET A 71 -12.36 -8.56 -7.98
C MET A 71 -13.48 -9.39 -8.64
N LYS A 72 -14.57 -8.74 -9.06
CA LYS A 72 -15.73 -9.41 -9.69
C LYS A 72 -15.46 -9.99 -11.09
N TYR A 73 -14.33 -9.63 -11.69
CA TYR A 73 -13.92 -10.10 -13.02
C TYR A 73 -12.86 -11.20 -13.00
N LEU A 74 -12.39 -11.60 -11.81
CA LEU A 74 -11.30 -12.56 -11.62
C LEU A 74 -11.84 -13.97 -11.40
N ASP A 75 -11.10 -14.99 -11.86
CA ASP A 75 -11.48 -16.40 -11.68
C ASP A 75 -11.13 -16.92 -10.29
N LYS A 76 -10.10 -16.34 -9.67
CA LYS A 76 -9.65 -16.70 -8.33
C LYS A 76 -9.12 -15.47 -7.61
N ILE A 77 -9.31 -15.44 -6.31
CA ILE A 77 -8.73 -14.44 -5.42
C ILE A 77 -7.95 -15.19 -4.35
N ASP A 78 -6.69 -14.76 -4.14
CA ASP A 78 -5.86 -15.30 -3.07
C ASP A 78 -6.51 -15.06 -1.70
N ARG A 79 -6.20 -15.95 -0.75
CA ARG A 79 -6.81 -15.91 0.60
C ARG A 79 -6.60 -14.56 1.30
N ALA A 80 -5.38 -14.02 1.26
CA ALA A 80 -5.10 -12.72 1.89
C ALA A 80 -5.88 -11.60 1.19
N ALA A 81 -5.86 -11.55 -0.15
CA ALA A 81 -6.59 -10.55 -0.93
C ALA A 81 -8.11 -10.63 -0.71
N SER A 82 -8.65 -11.84 -0.53
CA SER A 82 -10.07 -12.07 -0.21
C SER A 82 -10.43 -11.52 1.17
N VAL A 83 -9.62 -11.77 2.19
CA VAL A 83 -9.82 -11.23 3.54
C VAL A 83 -9.68 -9.71 3.54
N ILE A 84 -8.64 -9.18 2.88
CA ILE A 84 -8.42 -7.73 2.73
C ILE A 84 -9.58 -7.07 1.98
N GLY A 85 -10.24 -7.80 1.07
CA GLY A 85 -11.30 -7.27 0.22
C GLY A 85 -10.79 -6.36 -0.89
N ALA A 86 -9.50 -6.45 -1.25
CA ALA A 86 -8.87 -5.62 -2.29
C ALA A 86 -7.75 -6.38 -3.02
N VAL A 87 -7.72 -6.24 -4.34
CA VAL A 87 -6.69 -6.77 -5.22
C VAL A 87 -5.86 -5.63 -5.77
N ASN A 88 -4.54 -5.67 -5.61
CA ASN A 88 -3.60 -4.71 -6.22
C ASN A 88 -2.70 -5.35 -7.29
N THR A 89 -2.79 -6.67 -7.48
CA THR A 89 -1.98 -7.41 -8.46
C THR A 89 -2.80 -8.54 -9.04
N VAL A 90 -2.86 -8.64 -10.38
CA VAL A 90 -3.52 -9.73 -11.11
C VAL A 90 -2.47 -10.48 -11.92
N VAL A 91 -2.53 -11.80 -11.88
CA VAL A 91 -1.69 -12.69 -12.68
C VAL A 91 -2.57 -13.42 -13.69
N ASN A 92 -2.16 -13.43 -14.95
CA ASN A 92 -2.78 -14.19 -16.01
C ASN A 92 -1.94 -15.45 -16.31
N LYS A 93 -2.52 -16.61 -16.07
CA LYS A 93 -1.94 -17.91 -16.50
C LYS A 93 -2.87 -18.55 -17.51
N ASN A 94 -2.55 -18.41 -18.78
CA ASN A 94 -3.30 -19.00 -19.90
C ASN A 94 -4.80 -18.65 -19.88
N GLY A 95 -5.11 -17.37 -19.70
CA GLY A 95 -6.48 -16.86 -19.64
C GLY A 95 -7.14 -16.95 -18.26
N ARG A 96 -6.58 -17.70 -17.31
CA ARG A 96 -7.08 -17.75 -15.92
C ARG A 96 -6.47 -16.65 -15.09
N LEU A 97 -7.29 -15.76 -14.56
CA LEU A 97 -6.89 -14.58 -13.79
C LEU A 97 -6.98 -14.83 -12.28
N THR A 98 -5.87 -14.66 -11.60
CA THR A 98 -5.83 -14.74 -10.13
C THR A 98 -5.43 -13.38 -9.54
N GLY A 99 -6.23 -12.90 -8.58
CA GLY A 99 -5.99 -11.65 -7.86
C GLY A 99 -5.24 -11.86 -6.55
N TYR A 100 -4.28 -10.97 -6.30
CA TYR A 100 -3.45 -10.92 -5.09
C TYR A 100 -3.45 -9.52 -4.49
N ASN A 101 -3.00 -9.43 -3.24
CA ASN A 101 -2.71 -8.15 -2.62
C ASN A 101 -1.25 -8.17 -2.15
N THR A 102 -0.39 -7.40 -2.82
CA THR A 102 1.04 -7.29 -2.46
C THR A 102 1.32 -6.10 -1.54
N ASP A 103 0.33 -5.22 -1.27
CA ASP A 103 0.51 -4.06 -0.39
C ASP A 103 0.86 -4.48 1.03
N TYR A 104 0.14 -5.48 1.60
CA TYR A 104 0.44 -5.94 2.95
C TYR A 104 1.82 -6.60 3.05
N LEU A 105 2.26 -7.31 2.00
CA LEU A 105 3.62 -7.87 1.94
C LEU A 105 4.67 -6.78 1.89
N GLY A 106 4.45 -5.75 1.06
CA GLY A 106 5.31 -4.59 0.98
C GLY A 106 5.46 -3.88 2.33
N PHE A 107 4.35 -3.70 3.05
CA PHE A 107 4.37 -3.13 4.40
C PHE A 107 5.17 -3.99 5.38
N LEU A 108 4.94 -5.30 5.42
CA LEU A 108 5.69 -6.22 6.29
C LEU A 108 7.19 -6.18 6.01
N GLN A 109 7.61 -6.18 4.74
CA GLN A 109 9.01 -6.08 4.36
C GLN A 109 9.61 -4.71 4.73
N SER A 110 8.84 -3.63 4.59
CA SER A 110 9.26 -2.30 5.02
C SER A 110 9.52 -2.26 6.54
N LEU A 111 8.63 -2.82 7.36
CA LEU A 111 8.84 -2.95 8.80
C LEU A 111 10.10 -3.75 9.12
N LYS A 112 10.28 -4.91 8.47
CA LYS A 112 11.46 -5.78 8.67
C LYS A 112 12.75 -5.04 8.33
N LYS A 113 12.82 -4.36 7.19
CA LYS A 113 13.98 -3.56 6.76
C LYS A 113 14.31 -2.47 7.78
N ASN A 114 13.29 -1.83 8.32
CA ASN A 114 13.43 -0.78 9.32
C ASN A 114 13.58 -1.31 10.75
N ARG A 115 13.66 -2.63 10.96
CA ARG A 115 13.81 -3.29 12.28
C ARG A 115 12.70 -2.88 13.25
N VAL A 116 11.44 -2.82 12.77
CA VAL A 116 10.26 -2.51 13.56
C VAL A 116 9.48 -3.80 13.84
N SER A 117 9.25 -4.09 15.12
CA SER A 117 8.39 -5.18 15.57
C SER A 117 7.15 -4.61 16.28
N LEU A 118 5.97 -5.13 15.98
CA LEU A 118 4.69 -4.64 16.50
C LEU A 118 4.00 -5.63 17.45
N LYS A 119 4.61 -6.78 17.73
CA LYS A 119 4.05 -7.76 18.66
C LYS A 119 4.00 -7.17 20.07
N GLY A 120 2.81 -7.19 20.69
CA GLY A 120 2.58 -6.64 22.03
C GLY A 120 2.77 -5.13 22.12
N LYS A 121 2.57 -4.40 21.02
CA LYS A 121 2.72 -2.95 20.94
C LYS A 121 1.37 -2.24 20.87
N LYS A 122 1.33 -0.99 21.34
CA LYS A 122 0.18 -0.10 21.16
C LYS A 122 0.26 0.57 19.81
N VAL A 123 -0.73 0.32 18.97
CA VAL A 123 -0.77 0.77 17.57
C VAL A 123 -1.94 1.70 17.34
N VAL A 124 -1.68 2.84 16.71
CA VAL A 124 -2.69 3.79 16.26
C VAL A 124 -2.63 3.89 14.73
N MET A 125 -3.75 3.63 14.06
CA MET A 125 -3.91 3.78 12.61
C MET A 125 -4.84 4.96 12.32
N LEU A 126 -4.39 5.90 11.50
CA LEU A 126 -5.14 7.03 11.01
C LEU A 126 -5.59 6.75 9.58
N GLY A 127 -6.90 6.70 9.36
CA GLY A 127 -7.50 6.40 8.07
C GLY A 127 -8.04 4.97 7.96
N ALA A 128 -9.14 4.83 7.19
CA ALA A 128 -9.83 3.57 6.90
C ALA A 128 -10.10 3.39 5.39
N GLY A 129 -9.32 4.04 4.52
CA GLY A 129 -9.42 3.95 3.07
C GLY A 129 -8.85 2.65 2.48
N GLY A 130 -8.73 2.59 1.16
CA GLY A 130 -8.34 1.36 0.45
C GLY A 130 -7.01 0.75 0.88
N ALA A 131 -5.98 1.57 1.14
CA ALA A 131 -4.69 1.08 1.65
C ALA A 131 -4.78 0.59 3.10
N ALA A 132 -5.65 1.21 3.92
CA ALA A 132 -5.84 0.84 5.33
C ALA A 132 -6.29 -0.62 5.52
N HIS A 133 -7.01 -1.20 4.55
CA HIS A 133 -7.41 -2.61 4.60
C HIS A 133 -6.20 -3.55 4.58
N ALA A 134 -5.24 -3.32 3.68
CA ALA A 134 -4.01 -4.13 3.62
C ALA A 134 -3.14 -3.94 4.87
N ILE A 135 -3.04 -2.70 5.37
CA ILE A 135 -2.29 -2.36 6.58
C ILE A 135 -2.97 -2.96 7.82
N GLY A 136 -4.29 -2.78 7.98
CA GLY A 136 -5.06 -3.35 9.08
C GLY A 136 -4.98 -4.87 9.14
N TYR A 137 -5.01 -5.55 7.98
CA TYR A 137 -4.77 -6.99 7.87
C TYR A 137 -3.37 -7.38 8.40
N ALA A 138 -2.33 -6.66 7.97
CA ALA A 138 -0.97 -6.91 8.43
C ALA A 138 -0.82 -6.64 9.93
N LEU A 139 -1.36 -5.52 10.43
CA LEU A 139 -1.30 -5.13 11.85
C LEU A 139 -2.01 -6.16 12.75
N ASN A 140 -3.18 -6.63 12.35
CA ASN A 140 -3.93 -7.65 13.10
C ASN A 140 -3.14 -8.95 13.30
N ASN A 141 -2.32 -9.33 12.31
CA ASN A 141 -1.48 -10.53 12.38
C ASN A 141 -0.33 -10.41 13.40
N PHE A 142 0.06 -9.21 13.77
CA PHE A 142 1.05 -8.97 14.83
C PHE A 142 0.48 -9.17 16.25
N ARG A 143 -0.85 -9.22 16.39
CA ARG A 143 -1.53 -9.27 17.70
C ARG A 143 -1.02 -8.16 18.63
N PRO A 144 -1.25 -6.89 18.27
CA PRO A 144 -0.86 -5.77 19.10
C PRO A 144 -1.54 -5.87 20.47
N GLU A 145 -0.94 -5.28 21.50
CA GLU A 145 -1.55 -5.15 22.84
C GLU A 145 -2.82 -4.29 22.76
N GLU A 146 -2.72 -3.18 22.01
CA GLU A 146 -3.82 -2.26 21.75
C GLU A 146 -3.80 -1.85 20.28
N PHE A 147 -4.96 -1.89 19.63
CA PHE A 147 -5.12 -1.42 18.25
C PHE A 147 -6.24 -0.40 18.17
N ARG A 148 -5.91 0.82 17.80
CA ARG A 148 -6.87 1.91 17.62
C ARG A 148 -6.90 2.37 16.16
N ILE A 149 -8.10 2.69 15.68
CA ILE A 149 -8.34 3.17 14.33
C ILE A 149 -9.17 4.45 14.40
N TYR A 150 -8.65 5.53 13.82
CA TYR A 150 -9.34 6.80 13.73
C TYR A 150 -9.52 7.23 12.27
N ASN A 151 -10.72 7.70 11.92
CA ASN A 151 -11.05 8.20 10.58
C ASN A 151 -12.09 9.32 10.68
N ILE A 152 -12.17 10.18 9.64
CA ILE A 152 -13.23 11.21 9.56
C ILE A 152 -14.60 10.60 9.27
N ASP A 153 -14.64 9.51 8.53
CA ASP A 153 -15.85 8.77 8.15
C ASP A 153 -15.93 7.46 8.96
N LEU A 154 -16.78 7.43 9.99
CA LEU A 154 -16.97 6.27 10.86
C LEU A 154 -17.50 5.03 10.14
N PRO A 155 -18.49 5.11 9.23
CA PRO A 155 -18.92 4.00 8.38
C PRO A 155 -17.78 3.30 7.63
N MET A 156 -16.70 4.00 7.24
CA MET A 156 -15.54 3.37 6.64
C MET A 156 -14.78 2.50 7.64
N ILE A 157 -14.67 2.92 8.90
CA ILE A 157 -14.05 2.08 9.95
C ILE A 157 -14.87 0.82 10.17
N ASP A 158 -16.20 0.93 10.27
CA ASP A 158 -17.09 -0.22 10.47
C ASP A 158 -16.97 -1.24 9.33
N ARG A 159 -16.86 -0.77 8.09
CA ARG A 159 -16.61 -1.64 6.93
C ARG A 159 -15.27 -2.35 7.05
N LEU A 160 -14.20 -1.63 7.38
CA LEU A 160 -12.87 -2.18 7.56
C LEU A 160 -12.83 -3.23 8.66
N VAL A 161 -13.40 -2.91 9.84
CA VAL A 161 -13.45 -3.81 11.00
C VAL A 161 -14.20 -5.10 10.68
N ARG A 162 -15.37 -4.99 10.03
CA ARG A 162 -16.16 -6.16 9.59
C ARG A 162 -15.43 -6.98 8.53
N GLN A 163 -14.87 -6.35 7.52
CA GLN A 163 -14.17 -7.01 6.42
C GLN A 163 -12.96 -7.80 6.92
N LEU A 164 -12.15 -7.21 7.79
CA LEU A 164 -10.95 -7.84 8.34
C LEU A 164 -11.23 -8.72 9.56
N LYS A 165 -12.47 -8.74 10.05
CA LYS A 165 -12.89 -9.45 11.27
C LYS A 165 -12.02 -9.09 12.47
N LEU A 166 -11.70 -7.80 12.61
CA LEU A 166 -10.88 -7.30 13.72
C LEU A 166 -11.61 -7.49 15.04
N LYS A 167 -10.88 -7.96 16.05
CA LYS A 167 -11.37 -8.11 17.42
C LYS A 167 -10.60 -7.19 18.34
N ASN A 168 -11.26 -6.68 19.39
CA ASN A 168 -10.65 -5.84 20.42
C ASN A 168 -9.96 -4.59 19.84
N VAL A 169 -10.57 -3.99 18.81
CA VAL A 169 -10.12 -2.72 18.23
C VAL A 169 -10.94 -1.57 18.80
N ILE A 170 -10.27 -0.47 19.18
CA ILE A 170 -10.91 0.77 19.61
C ILE A 170 -11.04 1.68 18.40
N THR A 171 -12.21 2.23 18.15
CA THR A 171 -12.49 3.03 16.95
C THR A 171 -13.07 4.39 17.33
N GLY A 172 -12.81 5.40 16.48
CA GLY A 172 -13.37 6.74 16.71
C GLY A 172 -13.08 7.72 15.58
N GLY A 173 -13.68 8.90 15.69
CA GLY A 173 -13.45 10.01 14.77
C GLY A 173 -12.02 10.58 14.92
N ILE A 174 -11.43 11.10 13.85
CA ILE A 174 -10.05 11.62 13.85
C ILE A 174 -9.93 13.03 14.47
N GLY A 175 -11.05 13.70 14.78
CA GLY A 175 -11.05 15.02 15.42
C GLY A 175 -10.20 15.04 16.70
N LYS A 176 -9.61 16.20 17.01
CA LYS A 176 -8.74 16.35 18.18
C LYS A 176 -9.56 16.29 19.48
N ASP A 177 -9.18 15.41 20.39
CA ASP A 177 -9.69 15.34 21.76
C ASP A 177 -8.66 14.72 22.72
N ALA A 178 -8.89 14.85 24.02
CA ALA A 178 -7.96 14.40 25.07
C ALA A 178 -7.70 12.88 25.03
N GLU A 179 -8.69 12.07 24.65
CA GLU A 179 -8.52 10.61 24.54
C GLU A 179 -7.55 10.25 23.42
N LYS A 180 -7.72 10.84 22.23
CA LYS A 180 -6.83 10.60 21.07
C LYS A 180 -5.44 11.15 21.31
N ASP A 181 -5.32 12.34 21.90
CA ASP A 181 -4.03 12.89 22.31
C ASP A 181 -3.29 11.93 23.25
N SER A 182 -3.98 11.34 24.24
CA SER A 182 -3.44 10.35 25.16
C SER A 182 -3.07 9.04 24.45
N ALA A 183 -3.94 8.56 23.56
CA ALA A 183 -3.70 7.34 22.78
C ALA A 183 -2.45 7.47 21.91
N ILE A 184 -2.31 8.57 21.16
CA ILE A 184 -1.15 8.83 20.31
C ILE A 184 0.11 9.06 21.15
N ALA A 185 0.00 9.80 22.26
CA ALA A 185 1.13 10.04 23.16
C ALA A 185 1.72 8.76 23.78
N SER A 186 0.88 7.74 24.01
CA SER A 186 1.26 6.44 24.57
C SER A 186 1.57 5.37 23.54
N ALA A 187 1.30 5.61 22.25
CA ALA A 187 1.49 4.64 21.19
C ALA A 187 2.98 4.28 20.96
N ASP A 188 3.25 3.01 20.68
CA ASP A 188 4.54 2.55 20.18
C ASP A 188 4.68 2.79 18.68
N PHE A 189 3.56 2.73 17.95
CA PHE A 189 3.51 2.86 16.52
C PHE A 189 2.27 3.64 16.07
N VAL A 190 2.48 4.70 15.30
CA VAL A 190 1.42 5.50 14.69
C VAL A 190 1.58 5.46 13.19
N ILE A 191 0.51 5.15 12.45
CA ILE A 191 0.56 5.08 10.98
C ILE A 191 -0.51 5.95 10.32
N ASN A 192 -0.08 6.77 9.35
CA ASN A 192 -0.97 7.47 8.43
C ASN A 192 -1.31 6.59 7.21
N CYS A 193 -2.57 6.20 7.11
CA CYS A 193 -3.16 5.51 5.95
C CYS A 193 -4.09 6.43 5.14
N THR A 194 -4.10 7.74 5.41
CA THR A 194 -4.85 8.74 4.65
C THR A 194 -4.00 9.33 3.52
N SER A 195 -4.63 10.09 2.64
CA SER A 195 -3.93 10.90 1.64
C SER A 195 -3.54 12.31 2.14
N VAL A 196 -3.87 12.66 3.39
CA VAL A 196 -3.58 13.99 3.95
C VAL A 196 -2.06 14.15 4.13
N GLY A 197 -1.51 15.19 3.50
CA GLY A 197 -0.07 15.45 3.44
C GLY A 197 0.59 15.04 2.12
N MET A 198 -0.16 14.42 1.19
CA MET A 198 0.31 14.14 -0.17
C MET A 198 0.37 15.43 -1.00
N HIS A 199 -0.63 16.28 -0.86
CA HIS A 199 -0.72 17.58 -1.50
C HIS A 199 -1.00 18.64 -0.42
N GLY A 200 -0.12 19.63 -0.29
CA GLY A 200 -0.27 20.70 0.70
C GLY A 200 0.49 20.48 2.01
N ASN A 201 0.19 21.34 2.99
CA ASN A 201 0.94 21.44 4.26
C ASN A 201 0.17 20.87 5.47
N GLU A 202 -0.89 20.12 5.24
CA GLU A 202 -1.71 19.55 6.30
C GLU A 202 -1.16 18.19 6.78
N ALA A 203 -1.42 17.87 8.04
CA ALA A 203 -1.17 16.56 8.61
C ALA A 203 -2.51 15.91 9.01
N PRO A 204 -2.66 14.56 8.92
CA PRO A 204 -3.89 13.89 9.30
C PRO A 204 -4.22 14.08 10.78
N TYR A 205 -3.20 14.32 11.57
CA TYR A 205 -3.30 14.65 12.99
C TYR A 205 -2.08 15.43 13.46
N LYS A 206 -2.28 16.46 14.30
CA LYS A 206 -1.18 17.20 14.90
C LYS A 206 -0.72 16.48 16.18
N ILE A 207 0.47 15.92 16.12
CA ILE A 207 1.09 15.21 17.24
C ILE A 207 1.68 16.23 18.21
N ASP A 208 1.15 16.30 19.43
CA ASP A 208 1.67 17.19 20.48
C ASP A 208 2.73 16.49 21.34
N LYS A 209 2.58 15.18 21.59
CA LYS A 209 3.52 14.38 22.39
C LYS A 209 3.59 12.95 21.85
N LEU A 210 4.76 12.32 21.98
CA LEU A 210 4.99 10.90 21.73
C LEU A 210 5.85 10.30 22.86
N LYS A 211 5.67 9.02 23.12
CA LYS A 211 6.58 8.29 24.03
C LYS A 211 7.97 8.13 23.41
N LYS A 212 8.99 8.02 24.24
CA LYS A 212 10.36 7.74 23.80
C LYS A 212 10.42 6.43 23.02
N GLY A 213 11.04 6.45 21.86
CA GLY A 213 11.18 5.29 20.98
C GLY A 213 9.97 4.97 20.11
N ALA A 214 8.94 5.82 20.10
CA ALA A 214 7.82 5.69 19.20
C ALA A 214 8.26 5.71 17.72
N VAL A 215 7.56 4.94 16.88
CA VAL A 215 7.75 4.94 15.44
C VAL A 215 6.52 5.54 14.77
N VAL A 216 6.73 6.47 13.85
CA VAL A 216 5.66 7.07 13.05
C VAL A 216 5.89 6.71 11.58
N PHE A 217 4.91 6.04 11.00
CA PHE A 217 4.92 5.60 9.60
C PHE A 217 3.92 6.43 8.80
N ASP A 218 4.30 6.85 7.61
CA ASP A 218 3.38 7.48 6.66
C ASP A 218 3.38 6.68 5.35
N LEU A 219 2.21 6.26 4.88
CA LEU A 219 2.12 5.56 3.59
C LEU A 219 2.51 6.45 2.41
N ILE A 220 2.48 7.76 2.60
CA ILE A 220 2.90 8.72 1.59
C ILE A 220 4.43 8.63 1.41
N TYR A 221 4.88 8.56 0.16
CA TYR A 221 6.29 8.54 -0.21
C TYR A 221 6.71 9.79 -0.99
N ASN A 222 5.77 10.53 -1.55
CA ASN A 222 5.99 11.80 -2.20
C ASN A 222 4.97 12.83 -1.68
N PRO A 223 5.41 13.89 -0.96
CA PRO A 223 6.80 14.20 -0.60
C PRO A 223 7.42 13.16 0.35
N ALA A 224 8.75 13.01 0.29
CA ALA A 224 9.48 12.05 1.15
C ALA A 224 9.37 12.35 2.64
N LYS A 225 9.22 13.64 3.01
CA LYS A 225 8.96 14.12 4.37
C LYS A 225 7.66 14.92 4.39
N THR A 226 6.57 14.26 4.73
CA THR A 226 5.26 14.90 4.91
C THR A 226 5.24 15.81 6.15
N PRO A 227 4.28 16.74 6.26
CA PRO A 227 4.07 17.53 7.48
C PRO A 227 3.89 16.65 8.72
N PHE A 228 3.24 15.49 8.59
CA PHE A 228 3.05 14.52 9.66
C PHE A 228 4.38 13.94 10.16
N LEU A 229 5.26 13.48 9.25
CA LEU A 229 6.57 12.96 9.61
C LEU A 229 7.48 14.07 10.17
N LYS A 230 7.45 15.28 9.61
CA LYS A 230 8.20 16.43 10.15
C LYS A 230 7.77 16.77 11.59
N ASN A 231 6.46 16.69 11.86
CA ASN A 231 5.95 16.93 13.22
C ASN A 231 6.40 15.83 14.18
N ALA A 232 6.31 14.56 13.78
CA ALA A 232 6.76 13.42 14.58
C ALA A 232 8.27 13.44 14.88
N GLU A 233 9.09 13.80 13.89
CA GLU A 233 10.55 13.92 14.04
C GLU A 233 10.92 14.98 15.09
N LYS A 234 10.22 16.14 15.10
CA LYS A 234 10.38 17.18 16.15
C LYS A 234 10.02 16.68 17.56
N LYS A 235 9.25 15.60 17.67
CA LYS A 235 8.88 14.95 18.94
C LYS A 235 9.79 13.75 19.28
N GLY A 236 10.89 13.55 18.54
CA GLY A 236 11.88 12.50 18.79
C GLY A 236 11.48 11.12 18.33
N ALA A 237 10.46 10.98 17.46
CA ALA A 237 10.06 9.70 16.92
C ALA A 237 11.02 9.24 15.79
N LYS A 238 11.16 7.91 15.64
CA LYS A 238 11.66 7.33 14.42
C LYS A 238 10.61 7.47 13.33
N THR A 239 10.94 8.07 12.19
CA THR A 239 10.01 8.28 11.07
C THR A 239 10.31 7.36 9.90
N ILE A 240 9.28 6.85 9.24
CA ILE A 240 9.37 5.97 8.07
C ILE A 240 8.32 6.44 7.06
N ASN A 241 8.69 6.65 5.81
CA ASN A 241 7.76 6.95 4.73
C ASN A 241 7.38 5.70 3.92
N GLY A 242 6.43 5.85 2.98
CA GLY A 242 5.88 4.75 2.19
C GLY A 242 6.79 4.18 1.09
N LEU A 243 7.98 4.73 0.86
CA LEU A 243 8.81 4.35 -0.28
C LEU A 243 9.25 2.88 -0.24
N ASP A 244 9.69 2.41 0.92
CA ASP A 244 10.09 1.01 1.05
C ASP A 244 8.91 0.06 0.79
N MET A 245 7.72 0.41 1.28
CA MET A 245 6.50 -0.37 1.01
C MET A 245 6.17 -0.40 -0.48
N LEU A 246 6.25 0.74 -1.17
CA LEU A 246 6.04 0.83 -2.62
C LEU A 246 7.01 -0.08 -3.39
N ILE A 247 8.29 -0.06 -3.04
CA ILE A 247 9.31 -0.88 -3.69
C ILE A 247 9.05 -2.36 -3.46
N TYR A 248 8.81 -2.76 -2.22
CA TYR A 248 8.62 -4.18 -1.90
C TYR A 248 7.34 -4.74 -2.50
N GLN A 249 6.20 -4.00 -2.50
CA GLN A 249 4.98 -4.49 -3.16
C GLN A 249 5.19 -4.70 -4.67
N GLY A 250 6.00 -3.84 -5.32
CA GLY A 250 6.38 -4.03 -6.71
C GLY A 250 7.28 -5.25 -6.92
N ILE A 251 8.23 -5.52 -6.03
CA ILE A 251 9.07 -6.74 -6.06
C ILE A 251 8.19 -7.99 -5.95
N GLU A 252 7.23 -8.01 -5.03
CA GLU A 252 6.29 -9.14 -4.86
C GLU A 252 5.43 -9.34 -6.13
N ALA A 253 4.93 -8.26 -6.73
CA ALA A 253 4.16 -8.33 -7.97
C ALA A 253 5.01 -8.88 -9.13
N PHE A 254 6.24 -8.41 -9.28
CA PHE A 254 7.18 -8.88 -10.30
C PHE A 254 7.44 -10.39 -10.16
N GLU A 255 7.68 -10.87 -8.94
CA GLU A 255 7.91 -12.29 -8.68
C GLU A 255 6.68 -13.15 -9.00
N LEU A 256 5.47 -12.67 -8.69
CA LEU A 256 4.23 -13.36 -9.04
C LEU A 256 4.05 -13.54 -10.55
N TRP A 257 4.46 -12.56 -11.37
CA TRP A 257 4.34 -12.64 -12.83
C TRP A 257 5.43 -13.49 -13.46
N THR A 258 6.66 -13.41 -12.96
CA THR A 258 7.85 -13.90 -13.67
C THR A 258 8.55 -15.08 -13.01
N GLY A 259 8.26 -15.34 -11.73
CA GLY A 259 9.01 -16.28 -10.91
C GLY A 259 10.42 -15.80 -10.52
N LYS A 260 10.82 -14.57 -10.93
CA LYS A 260 12.12 -13.97 -10.59
C LYS A 260 11.93 -12.85 -9.57
N ARG A 261 12.88 -12.72 -8.64
CA ARG A 261 12.82 -11.69 -7.58
C ARG A 261 13.94 -10.67 -7.76
N PRO A 262 13.62 -9.41 -8.16
CA PRO A 262 14.61 -8.36 -8.25
C PRO A 262 15.09 -7.94 -6.85
N SER A 263 16.35 -7.51 -6.75
CA SER A 263 16.86 -7.00 -5.48
C SER A 263 16.27 -5.63 -5.16
N TYR A 264 16.11 -5.35 -3.85
CA TYR A 264 15.66 -4.03 -3.40
C TYR A 264 16.55 -2.90 -3.95
N ALA A 265 17.88 -3.10 -3.98
CA ALA A 265 18.83 -2.09 -4.46
C ALA A 265 18.63 -1.75 -5.94
N LEU A 266 18.35 -2.76 -6.78
CA LEU A 266 18.04 -2.55 -8.20
C LEU A 266 16.80 -1.68 -8.37
N VAL A 267 15.70 -2.06 -7.72
CA VAL A 267 14.42 -1.35 -7.86
C VAL A 267 14.52 0.05 -7.27
N LYS A 268 15.17 0.21 -6.10
CA LYS A 268 15.40 1.52 -5.49
C LYS A 268 16.18 2.45 -6.40
N LYS A 269 17.25 1.96 -7.05
CA LYS A 269 18.04 2.76 -8.01
C LYS A 269 17.18 3.27 -9.16
N ALA A 270 16.26 2.47 -9.68
CA ALA A 270 15.33 2.88 -10.73
C ALA A 270 14.36 3.97 -10.25
N VAL A 271 13.84 3.83 -9.02
CA VAL A 271 12.97 4.83 -8.40
C VAL A 271 13.72 6.14 -8.13
N ASP A 272 14.93 6.08 -7.58
CA ASP A 272 15.75 7.27 -7.30
C ASP A 272 16.07 8.05 -8.60
N LYS A 273 16.38 7.34 -9.69
CA LYS A 273 16.60 7.95 -11.01
C LYS A 273 15.33 8.66 -11.53
N TYR A 274 14.16 8.04 -11.35
CA TYR A 274 12.88 8.63 -11.75
C TYR A 274 12.56 9.90 -10.95
N ILE A 275 12.82 9.90 -9.65
CA ILE A 275 12.58 11.07 -8.78
C ILE A 275 13.59 12.18 -9.07
N GLY A 276 14.87 11.86 -9.25
CA GLY A 276 15.93 12.83 -9.52
C GLY A 276 15.96 13.39 -10.94
N GLY A 277 15.23 12.79 -11.86
CA GLY A 277 15.08 13.26 -13.24
C GLY A 277 13.84 14.12 -13.49
N LYS A 278 13.06 14.40 -12.45
CA LYS A 278 11.95 15.36 -12.42
C LYS A 278 12.38 16.63 -11.71
#